data_526f05986fa5f155a0b19791cceee34a
#
_entry.id   526f05986fa5f155a0b19791cceee34a
#
_cell.length_a   1.000
_cell.length_b   1.000
_cell.length_c   1.000
_cell.angle_alpha   90.00
_cell.angle_beta   90.00
_cell.angle_gamma   90.00
#
_symmetry.space_group_name_H-M   'P 1'
#
loop_
_entity.id
_entity.type
_entity.pdbx_description
1 polymer ?
#
loop_
_entity_poly.entity_id
_entity_poly.type
_entity_poly.pdbx_seq_one_letter_code
_entity_poly.pdbx_strand_id
1 'polypeptide(L)'
;DYVSAKMFLETINPSLITTQGTDIGTAIRLAMKSFTPQEGVGRAIIVITDGENHEGGAVEAAQEAAEKGMQVFVLGVGSPDGSPIPAENGSNNFRRDKDGNVIVTRLNEQMCQEIAKAGNGMYIRVDNTNSAEKVLNNEIAKLSKADVESQVYTEFDEQFQALAWLVLILLVVEMLILERK
;
A
#
# COMPACT_ATOMS: atom_id res chain seq x y z
N ASP A 1 13.09 -5.94 -10.36
CA ASP A 1 12.89 -6.77 -11.56
C ASP A 1 11.46 -7.28 -11.62
N TYR A 2 10.67 -6.74 -12.57
CA TYR A 2 9.25 -7.05 -12.74
C TYR A 2 9.02 -8.53 -13.13
N VAL A 3 9.93 -9.12 -13.91
CA VAL A 3 9.82 -10.51 -14.36
C VAL A 3 9.96 -11.47 -13.20
N SER A 4 10.94 -11.25 -12.32
CA SER A 4 11.13 -12.06 -11.13
C SER A 4 9.95 -11.95 -10.16
N ALA A 5 9.40 -10.75 -9.97
CA ALA A 5 8.21 -10.56 -9.14
C ALA A 5 7.00 -11.33 -9.66
N LYS A 6 6.78 -11.32 -10.99
CA LYS A 6 5.70 -12.09 -11.61
C LYS A 6 5.89 -13.59 -11.47
N MET A 7 7.11 -14.09 -11.65
CA MET A 7 7.43 -15.51 -11.43
C MET A 7 7.17 -15.93 -9.98
N PHE A 8 7.55 -15.10 -9.00
CA PHE A 8 7.23 -15.36 -7.60
C PHE A 8 5.73 -15.41 -7.35
N LEU A 9 4.98 -14.48 -7.91
CA LEU A 9 3.53 -14.44 -7.76
C LEU A 9 2.86 -15.72 -8.27
N GLU A 10 3.35 -16.30 -9.37
CA GLU A 10 2.84 -17.55 -9.94
C GLU A 10 3.13 -18.77 -9.04
N THR A 11 4.11 -18.70 -8.15
CA THR A 11 4.44 -19.79 -7.21
C THR A 11 3.62 -19.72 -5.92
N ILE A 12 2.91 -18.64 -5.65
CA ILE A 12 2.09 -18.49 -4.44
C ILE A 12 0.91 -19.47 -4.51
N ASN A 13 0.87 -20.36 -3.54
CA ASN A 13 -0.18 -21.38 -3.43
C ASN A 13 -0.62 -21.48 -1.96
N PRO A 14 -1.89 -21.60 -1.63
CA PRO A 14 -2.39 -21.76 -0.28
C PRO A 14 -1.75 -22.95 0.49
N SER A 15 -1.33 -23.99 -0.22
CA SER A 15 -0.65 -25.16 0.38
C SER A 15 0.74 -24.87 0.96
N LEU A 16 1.34 -23.72 0.64
CA LEU A 16 2.62 -23.30 1.24
C LEU A 16 2.49 -22.95 2.73
N ILE A 17 1.26 -22.67 3.19
CA ILE A 17 0.96 -22.32 4.58
C ILE A 17 0.41 -23.56 5.29
N THR A 18 1.14 -24.03 6.29
CA THR A 18 0.78 -25.22 7.05
C THR A 18 -0.38 -24.99 8.02
N THR A 19 -0.50 -23.78 8.55
CA THR A 19 -1.59 -23.38 9.45
C THR A 19 -2.61 -22.58 8.64
N GLN A 20 -3.76 -23.17 8.38
CA GLN A 20 -4.85 -22.51 7.66
C GLN A 20 -5.59 -21.55 8.60
N GLY A 21 -5.96 -20.40 8.10
CA GLY A 21 -6.72 -19.37 8.81
C GLY A 21 -6.54 -18.01 8.15
N THR A 22 -7.37 -17.06 8.52
CA THR A 22 -7.29 -15.69 8.02
C THR A 22 -6.99 -14.75 9.20
N ASP A 23 -5.79 -14.18 9.20
CA ASP A 23 -5.33 -13.15 10.14
C ASP A 23 -4.81 -11.96 9.36
N ILE A 24 -5.73 -11.05 9.02
CA ILE A 24 -5.43 -9.84 8.25
C ILE A 24 -4.52 -8.91 9.07
N GLY A 25 -4.73 -8.83 10.38
CA GLY A 25 -3.95 -7.97 11.27
C GLY A 25 -2.47 -8.35 11.28
N THR A 26 -2.17 -9.62 11.47
CA THR A 26 -0.79 -10.13 11.43
C THR A 26 -0.18 -9.97 10.04
N ALA A 27 -0.93 -10.18 8.97
CA ALA A 27 -0.46 -9.98 7.61
C ALA A 27 -0.05 -8.52 7.34
N ILE A 28 -0.85 -7.54 7.78
CA ILE A 28 -0.52 -6.11 7.66
C ILE A 28 0.74 -5.78 8.47
N ARG A 29 0.85 -6.25 9.71
CA ARG A 29 2.04 -6.02 10.56
C ARG A 29 3.31 -6.65 9.95
N LEU A 30 3.19 -7.81 9.31
CA LEU A 30 4.30 -8.44 8.59
C LEU A 30 4.70 -7.62 7.36
N ALA A 31 3.73 -7.15 6.59
CA ALA A 31 3.97 -6.28 5.45
C ALA A 31 4.69 -4.98 5.86
N MET A 32 4.28 -4.34 6.95
CA MET A 32 4.96 -3.15 7.50
C MET A 32 6.44 -3.38 7.78
N LYS A 33 6.81 -4.57 8.30
CA LYS A 33 8.20 -4.93 8.60
C LYS A 33 9.05 -5.16 7.35
N SER A 34 8.42 -5.42 6.20
CA SER A 34 9.09 -5.70 4.94
C SER A 34 9.55 -4.42 4.21
N PHE A 35 9.05 -3.25 4.62
CA PHE A 35 9.49 -1.99 4.04
C PHE A 35 10.82 -1.54 4.64
N THR A 36 11.75 -1.18 3.76
CA THR A 36 12.98 -0.49 4.18
C THR A 36 12.65 0.97 4.52
N PRO A 37 13.16 1.51 5.63
CA PRO A 37 13.01 2.94 5.92
C PRO A 37 13.66 3.76 4.80
N GLN A 38 12.84 4.48 4.05
CA GLN A 38 13.28 5.35 2.97
C GLN A 38 12.44 6.62 3.05
N GLU A 39 13.09 7.77 3.21
CA GLU A 39 12.41 9.06 3.26
C GLU A 39 11.94 9.46 1.86
N GLY A 40 10.78 10.11 1.79
CA GLY A 40 10.22 10.63 0.54
C GLY A 40 9.76 9.56 -0.45
N VAL A 41 9.43 8.36 0.01
CA VAL A 41 8.84 7.30 -0.82
C VAL A 41 7.51 6.86 -0.26
N GLY A 42 6.43 7.07 -1.02
CA GLY A 42 5.10 6.60 -0.67
C GLY A 42 5.03 5.09 -0.53
N ARG A 43 4.44 4.62 0.56
CA ARG A 43 4.33 3.20 0.88
C ARG A 43 2.88 2.80 0.93
N ALA A 44 2.54 1.75 0.18
CA ALA A 44 1.20 1.20 0.12
C ALA A 44 1.21 -0.29 0.44
N ILE A 45 0.26 -0.72 1.26
CA ILE A 45 -0.06 -2.12 1.52
C ILE A 45 -1.37 -2.42 0.81
N ILE A 46 -1.39 -3.44 -0.03
CA ILE A 46 -2.59 -3.87 -0.74
C ILE A 46 -3.04 -5.18 -0.11
N VAL A 47 -4.21 -5.17 0.52
CA VAL A 47 -4.84 -6.35 1.12
C VAL A 47 -5.90 -6.87 0.15
N ILE A 48 -5.80 -8.13 -0.25
CA ILE A 48 -6.79 -8.82 -1.09
C ILE A 48 -7.50 -9.84 -0.20
N THR A 49 -8.78 -9.65 0.02
CA THR A 49 -9.54 -10.46 0.98
C THR A 49 -11.03 -10.48 0.64
N ASP A 50 -11.75 -11.47 1.14
CA ASP A 50 -13.21 -11.50 1.20
C ASP A 50 -13.75 -10.86 2.50
N GLY A 51 -12.86 -10.35 3.36
CA GLY A 51 -13.19 -9.68 4.61
C GLY A 51 -13.55 -10.67 5.74
N GLU A 52 -13.38 -11.98 5.57
CA GLU A 52 -13.43 -12.92 6.67
C GLU A 52 -12.12 -12.78 7.49
N ASN A 53 -12.26 -12.43 8.76
CA ASN A 53 -11.14 -12.32 9.69
C ASN A 53 -11.50 -13.03 10.99
N HIS A 54 -10.73 -14.04 11.33
CA HIS A 54 -11.03 -14.92 12.48
C HIS A 54 -10.31 -14.48 13.76
N GLU A 55 -9.19 -13.76 13.64
CA GLU A 55 -8.33 -13.42 14.80
C GLU A 55 -8.51 -11.98 15.31
N GLY A 56 -9.20 -11.11 14.59
CA GLY A 56 -9.36 -9.69 14.96
C GLY A 56 -8.09 -8.85 14.73
N GLY A 57 -8.09 -7.59 15.19
CA GLY A 57 -6.92 -6.71 15.15
C GLY A 57 -6.53 -6.16 13.77
N ALA A 58 -7.37 -6.36 12.74
CA ALA A 58 -7.08 -5.89 11.38
C ALA A 58 -7.19 -4.36 11.25
N VAL A 59 -8.18 -3.76 11.90
CA VAL A 59 -8.41 -2.32 11.92
C VAL A 59 -7.28 -1.61 12.67
N GLU A 60 -6.88 -2.15 13.82
CA GLU A 60 -5.77 -1.64 14.62
C GLU A 60 -4.44 -1.73 13.85
N ALA A 61 -4.18 -2.85 13.16
CA ALA A 61 -2.98 -2.99 12.35
C ALA A 61 -2.95 -2.01 11.16
N ALA A 62 -4.09 -1.72 10.54
CA ALA A 62 -4.20 -0.71 9.50
C ALA A 62 -3.95 0.70 10.05
N GLN A 63 -4.43 1.01 11.25
CA GLN A 63 -4.14 2.27 11.92
C GLN A 63 -2.65 2.40 12.26
N GLU A 64 -2.02 1.35 12.80
CA GLU A 64 -0.57 1.31 13.03
C GLU A 64 0.24 1.56 11.75
N ALA A 65 -0.23 1.06 10.60
CA ALA A 65 0.39 1.31 9.30
C ALA A 65 0.26 2.79 8.89
N ALA A 66 -0.94 3.37 9.08
CA ALA A 66 -1.18 4.78 8.78
C ALA A 66 -0.34 5.72 9.63
N GLU A 67 -0.17 5.43 10.94
CA GLU A 67 0.69 6.19 11.86
C GLU A 67 2.17 6.16 11.43
N LYS A 68 2.60 5.11 10.71
CA LYS A 68 3.94 4.99 10.13
C LYS A 68 4.04 5.56 8.70
N GLY A 69 3.03 6.29 8.24
CA GLY A 69 2.99 6.91 6.92
C GLY A 69 2.82 5.91 5.78
N MET A 70 2.17 4.77 6.02
CA MET A 70 1.79 3.80 5.00
C MET A 70 0.29 3.89 4.73
N GLN A 71 -0.14 3.67 3.49
CA GLN A 71 -1.57 3.56 3.17
C GLN A 71 -1.97 2.10 2.98
N VAL A 72 -3.16 1.74 3.47
CA VAL A 72 -3.69 0.37 3.34
C VAL A 72 -4.89 0.38 2.41
N PHE A 73 -4.71 -0.16 1.21
CA PHE A 73 -5.78 -0.37 0.23
C PHE A 73 -6.36 -1.76 0.39
N VAL A 74 -7.67 -1.88 0.35
CA VAL A 74 -8.35 -3.18 0.48
C VAL A 74 -9.12 -3.49 -0.78
N LEU A 75 -8.75 -4.59 -1.43
CA LEU A 75 -9.47 -5.17 -2.56
C LEU A 75 -10.41 -6.26 -2.04
N GLY A 76 -11.70 -5.97 -2.03
CA GLY A 76 -12.71 -6.94 -1.62
C GLY A 76 -13.08 -7.87 -2.76
N VAL A 77 -12.82 -9.16 -2.59
CA VAL A 77 -13.09 -10.21 -3.58
C VAL A 77 -14.23 -11.10 -3.12
N GLY A 78 -15.24 -11.26 -3.94
CA GLY A 78 -16.39 -12.09 -3.63
C GLY A 78 -17.73 -11.38 -3.80
N SER A 79 -18.80 -12.05 -3.40
CA SER A 79 -20.15 -11.50 -3.44
C SER A 79 -20.69 -11.27 -2.02
N PRO A 80 -21.27 -10.08 -1.73
CA PRO A 80 -21.96 -9.86 -0.46
C PRO A 80 -23.19 -10.79 -0.29
N ASP A 81 -23.81 -11.19 -1.40
CA ASP A 81 -24.95 -12.13 -1.39
C ASP A 81 -24.52 -13.55 -1.04
N GLY A 82 -23.24 -13.82 -1.14
CA GLY A 82 -22.62 -15.11 -0.92
C GLY A 82 -22.45 -15.93 -2.19
N SER A 83 -21.41 -16.75 -2.19
CA SER A 83 -21.14 -17.71 -3.26
C SER A 83 -20.68 -19.05 -2.69
N PRO A 84 -21.16 -20.17 -3.23
CA PRO A 84 -20.74 -21.48 -2.79
C PRO A 84 -19.28 -21.74 -3.23
N ILE A 85 -18.49 -22.35 -2.35
CA ILE A 85 -17.09 -22.69 -2.64
C ILE A 85 -17.04 -23.89 -3.56
N PRO A 86 -16.40 -23.82 -4.75
CA PRO A 86 -16.22 -24.98 -5.62
C PRO A 86 -15.37 -26.07 -4.96
N ALA A 87 -15.69 -27.34 -5.22
CA ALA A 87 -14.86 -28.44 -4.78
C ALA A 87 -13.57 -28.53 -5.63
N GLU A 88 -12.46 -28.95 -5.03
CA GLU A 88 -11.12 -28.95 -5.65
C GLU A 88 -10.98 -29.82 -6.92
N ASN A 89 -11.92 -30.74 -7.18
CA ASN A 89 -11.80 -31.72 -8.25
C ASN A 89 -12.41 -31.31 -9.61
N GLY A 90 -12.64 -30.00 -9.84
CA GLY A 90 -13.19 -29.51 -11.13
C GLY A 90 -14.58 -30.08 -11.46
N SER A 91 -15.24 -30.76 -10.53
CA SER A 91 -16.62 -31.22 -10.66
C SER A 91 -17.56 -30.06 -10.35
N ASN A 92 -18.76 -30.07 -10.95
CA ASN A 92 -19.84 -29.12 -10.65
C ASN A 92 -20.35 -29.23 -9.19
N ASN A 93 -19.55 -29.78 -8.29
CA ASN A 93 -19.86 -29.95 -6.88
C ASN A 93 -19.28 -28.79 -6.05
N PHE A 94 -20.00 -28.50 -4.96
CA PHE A 94 -19.60 -27.48 -4.00
C PHE A 94 -19.03 -28.12 -2.73
N ARG A 95 -18.12 -27.42 -2.07
CA ARG A 95 -17.58 -27.82 -0.77
C ARG A 95 -18.70 -27.92 0.25
N ARG A 96 -18.68 -28.96 1.09
CA ARG A 96 -19.69 -29.20 2.12
C ARG A 96 -19.05 -29.26 3.50
N ASP A 97 -19.79 -28.84 4.50
CA ASP A 97 -19.42 -28.98 5.90
C ASP A 97 -19.59 -30.44 6.38
N LYS A 98 -19.30 -30.68 7.67
CA LYS A 98 -19.42 -32.01 8.30
C LYS A 98 -20.86 -32.52 8.32
N ASP A 99 -21.84 -31.63 8.23
CA ASP A 99 -23.27 -31.93 8.27
C ASP A 99 -23.84 -32.08 6.84
N GLY A 100 -23.00 -31.91 5.81
CA GLY A 100 -23.38 -32.07 4.40
C GLY A 100 -23.97 -30.82 3.75
N ASN A 101 -24.01 -29.67 4.45
CA ASN A 101 -24.49 -28.40 3.89
C ASN A 101 -23.41 -27.76 3.01
N VAL A 102 -23.83 -27.07 1.95
CA VAL A 102 -22.93 -26.35 1.07
C VAL A 102 -22.33 -25.16 1.83
N ILE A 103 -20.98 -25.06 1.82
CA ILE A 103 -20.27 -23.93 2.43
C ILE A 103 -20.39 -22.73 1.49
N VAL A 104 -20.95 -21.64 2.02
CA VAL A 104 -21.11 -20.36 1.31
C VAL A 104 -20.24 -19.32 1.99
N THR A 105 -19.31 -18.71 1.24
CA THR A 105 -18.53 -17.55 1.71
C THR A 105 -19.19 -16.26 1.23
N ARG A 106 -19.07 -15.20 2.04
CA ARG A 106 -19.65 -13.88 1.74
C ARG A 106 -18.60 -12.79 1.94
N LEU A 107 -18.58 -11.85 1.01
CA LEU A 107 -17.75 -10.67 1.16
C LEU A 107 -18.26 -9.80 2.31
N ASN A 108 -17.42 -9.60 3.31
CA ASN A 108 -17.65 -8.67 4.41
C ASN A 108 -17.16 -7.27 4.03
N GLU A 109 -17.98 -6.56 3.25
CA GLU A 109 -17.63 -5.21 2.78
C GLU A 109 -17.42 -4.22 3.92
N GLN A 110 -18.18 -4.33 5.00
CA GLN A 110 -18.06 -3.44 6.14
C GLN A 110 -16.66 -3.54 6.76
N MET A 111 -16.19 -4.75 7.04
CA MET A 111 -14.84 -4.98 7.57
C MET A 111 -13.76 -4.44 6.62
N CYS A 112 -13.89 -4.70 5.33
CA CYS A 112 -12.97 -4.20 4.32
C CYS A 112 -12.91 -2.65 4.30
N GLN A 113 -14.05 -1.99 4.41
CA GLN A 113 -14.14 -0.52 4.47
C GLN A 113 -13.53 0.04 5.75
N GLU A 114 -13.77 -0.60 6.90
CA GLU A 114 -13.20 -0.19 8.19
C GLU A 114 -11.67 -0.28 8.17
N ILE A 115 -11.10 -1.38 7.66
CA ILE A 115 -9.64 -1.55 7.50
C ILE A 115 -9.06 -0.47 6.58
N ALA A 116 -9.65 -0.27 5.41
CA ALA A 116 -9.17 0.72 4.45
C ALA A 116 -9.21 2.14 5.02
N LYS A 117 -10.29 2.50 5.70
CA LYS A 117 -10.45 3.80 6.36
C LYS A 117 -9.42 4.01 7.48
N ALA A 118 -9.20 3.02 8.32
CA ALA A 118 -8.19 3.09 9.39
C ALA A 118 -6.77 3.22 8.83
N GLY A 119 -6.50 2.60 7.70
CA GLY A 119 -5.23 2.64 6.98
C GLY A 119 -5.02 3.85 6.08
N ASN A 120 -5.86 4.90 6.15
CA ASN A 120 -5.81 6.08 5.27
C ASN A 120 -5.79 5.74 3.77
N GLY A 121 -6.33 4.60 3.40
CA GLY A 121 -6.44 4.14 2.02
C GLY A 121 -7.88 4.08 1.54
N MET A 122 -8.14 3.20 0.59
CA MET A 122 -9.45 3.05 -0.04
C MET A 122 -9.85 1.58 -0.13
N TYR A 123 -11.14 1.31 0.09
CA TYR A 123 -11.75 0.04 -0.26
C TYR A 123 -12.17 0.05 -1.73
N ILE A 124 -11.84 -1.02 -2.44
CA ILE A 124 -12.18 -1.22 -3.84
C ILE A 124 -12.79 -2.61 -3.98
N ARG A 125 -14.04 -2.66 -4.44
CA ARG A 125 -14.68 -3.94 -4.75
C ARG A 125 -14.14 -4.47 -6.08
N VAL A 126 -13.70 -5.70 -6.09
CA VAL A 126 -13.27 -6.39 -7.31
C VAL A 126 -14.49 -7.02 -7.96
N ASP A 127 -14.83 -6.55 -9.13
CA ASP A 127 -15.84 -7.13 -10.01
C ASP A 127 -15.19 -7.71 -11.28
N ASN A 128 -15.98 -8.23 -12.18
CA ASN A 128 -15.49 -8.79 -13.45
C ASN A 128 -15.07 -7.71 -14.46
N THR A 129 -15.02 -6.44 -14.04
CA THR A 129 -14.56 -5.33 -14.86
C THR A 129 -13.13 -4.93 -14.46
N ASN A 130 -12.34 -4.39 -15.39
CA ASN A 130 -10.99 -3.86 -15.09
C ASN A 130 -11.03 -2.51 -14.34
N SER A 131 -12.17 -2.20 -13.70
CA SER A 131 -12.36 -0.92 -12.99
C SER A 131 -11.49 -0.85 -11.73
N ALA A 132 -11.41 -1.93 -10.97
CA ALA A 132 -10.65 -2.00 -9.73
C ALA A 132 -9.15 -1.73 -9.95
N GLU A 133 -8.57 -2.31 -11.00
CA GLU A 133 -7.17 -2.07 -11.35
C GLU A 133 -6.91 -0.60 -11.70
N LYS A 134 -7.78 0.01 -12.50
CA LYS A 134 -7.64 1.43 -12.86
C LYS A 134 -7.74 2.36 -11.67
N VAL A 135 -8.69 2.10 -10.77
CA VAL A 135 -8.87 2.89 -9.55
C VAL A 135 -7.64 2.76 -8.66
N LEU A 136 -7.18 1.53 -8.41
CA LEU A 136 -5.99 1.27 -7.59
C LEU A 136 -4.73 1.94 -8.18
N ASN A 137 -4.50 1.80 -9.47
CA ASN A 137 -3.34 2.41 -10.14
C ASN A 137 -3.38 3.95 -10.05
N ASN A 138 -4.55 4.56 -10.16
CA ASN A 138 -4.70 6.00 -10.00
C ASN A 138 -4.40 6.46 -8.57
N GLU A 139 -4.81 5.70 -7.55
CA GLU A 139 -4.52 6.04 -6.15
C GLU A 139 -3.02 5.87 -5.83
N ILE A 140 -2.40 4.79 -6.29
CA ILE A 140 -0.95 4.58 -6.13
C ILE A 140 -0.14 5.67 -6.86
N ALA A 141 -0.58 6.11 -8.04
CA ALA A 141 0.07 7.20 -8.76
C ALA A 141 0.02 8.55 -8.02
N LYS A 142 -1.00 8.79 -7.21
CA LYS A 142 -1.09 9.99 -6.35
C LYS A 142 -0.03 9.97 -5.25
N LEU A 143 0.24 8.79 -4.66
CA LEU A 143 1.30 8.62 -3.66
C LEU A 143 2.66 9.03 -4.23
N SER A 144 3.00 8.54 -5.41
CA SER A 144 4.26 8.87 -6.08
C SER A 144 4.40 10.36 -6.40
N LYS A 145 3.30 11.05 -6.72
CA LYS A 145 3.32 12.49 -7.00
C LYS A 145 3.44 13.34 -5.75
N ALA A 146 2.73 12.98 -4.68
CA ALA A 146 2.80 13.69 -3.40
C ALA A 146 4.22 13.69 -2.83
N ASP A 147 4.96 12.60 -3.02
CA ASP A 147 6.36 12.50 -2.57
C ASP A 147 7.31 13.37 -3.40
N VAL A 148 7.10 13.46 -4.71
CA VAL A 148 7.90 14.35 -5.57
C VAL A 148 7.64 15.82 -5.21
N GLU A 149 6.39 16.21 -4.96
CA GLU A 149 6.07 17.57 -4.53
C GLU A 149 6.66 17.88 -3.14
N SER A 150 6.65 16.94 -2.20
CA SER A 150 7.25 17.14 -0.87
C SER A 150 8.78 17.25 -0.93
N GLN A 151 9.44 16.56 -1.84
CA GLN A 151 10.89 16.69 -2.05
C GLN A 151 11.27 18.02 -2.70
N VAL A 152 10.45 18.54 -3.61
CA VAL A 152 10.71 19.86 -4.24
C VAL A 152 10.59 21.00 -3.22
N TYR A 153 9.75 20.88 -2.20
CA TYR A 153 9.64 21.89 -1.13
C TYR A 153 10.74 21.78 -0.05
N THR A 154 11.51 20.69 -0.01
CA THR A 154 12.69 20.55 0.85
C THR A 154 13.99 20.94 0.13
N GLU A 155 13.92 21.44 -1.11
CA GLU A 155 15.09 22.05 -1.74
C GLU A 155 15.53 23.24 -0.92
N PHE A 156 16.70 23.07 -0.38
CA PHE A 156 17.51 23.96 0.43
C PHE A 156 17.25 25.43 0.11
N ASP A 157 16.95 26.19 1.13
CA ASP A 157 17.05 27.65 1.11
C ASP A 157 18.50 27.98 0.78
N GLU A 158 18.80 28.06 -0.53
CA GLU A 158 20.16 28.27 -1.03
C GLU A 158 20.67 29.65 -0.63
N GLN A 159 21.29 29.71 0.53
CA GLN A 159 21.88 30.94 1.05
C GLN A 159 23.19 31.34 0.35
N PHE A 160 23.53 30.68 -0.76
CA PHE A 160 24.76 31.04 -1.49
C PHE A 160 24.74 32.47 -2.05
N GLN A 161 23.54 33.03 -2.29
CA GLN A 161 23.37 34.39 -2.77
C GLN A 161 23.95 35.42 -1.79
N ALA A 162 23.74 35.23 -0.50
CA ALA A 162 24.30 36.12 0.52
C ALA A 162 25.83 36.08 0.54
N LEU A 163 26.42 34.88 0.42
CA LEU A 163 27.86 34.67 0.30
C LEU A 163 28.41 35.25 -1.01
N ALA A 164 27.71 35.08 -2.13
CA ALA A 164 28.09 35.62 -3.43
C ALA A 164 28.13 37.15 -3.41
N TRP A 165 27.14 37.82 -2.81
CA TRP A 165 27.15 39.27 -2.62
C TRP A 165 28.30 39.76 -1.77
N LEU A 166 28.62 39.05 -0.68
CA LEU A 166 29.75 39.41 0.19
C LEU A 166 31.09 39.31 -0.56
N VAL A 167 31.31 38.26 -1.34
CA VAL A 167 32.49 38.08 -2.17
C VAL A 167 32.57 39.20 -3.24
N LEU A 168 31.45 39.53 -3.89
CA LEU A 168 31.42 40.59 -4.89
C LEU A 168 31.80 41.94 -4.29
N ILE A 169 31.28 42.28 -3.11
CA ILE A 169 31.62 43.53 -2.40
C ILE A 169 33.12 43.58 -2.06
N LEU A 170 33.68 42.47 -1.56
CA LEU A 170 35.11 42.40 -1.25
C LEU A 170 35.99 42.60 -2.49
N LEU A 171 35.62 42.01 -3.65
CA LEU A 171 36.32 42.19 -4.91
C LEU A 171 36.26 43.65 -5.39
N VAL A 172 35.14 44.34 -5.26
CA VAL A 172 35.00 45.76 -5.62
C VAL A 172 35.88 46.62 -4.71
N VAL A 173 35.92 46.36 -3.41
CA VAL A 173 36.75 47.06 -2.45
C VAL A 173 38.26 46.85 -2.77
N GLU A 174 38.66 45.64 -3.08
CA GLU A 174 40.05 45.32 -3.48
C GLU A 174 40.45 46.06 -4.76
N MET A 175 39.60 46.11 -5.76
CA MET A 175 39.82 46.82 -7.01
C MET A 175 40.02 48.33 -6.76
N LEU A 176 39.18 48.94 -5.91
CA LEU A 176 39.30 50.37 -5.55
C LEU A 176 40.58 50.69 -4.75
N ILE A 177 41.09 49.73 -3.95
CA ILE A 177 42.34 49.92 -3.18
C ILE A 177 43.56 49.80 -4.12
N LEU A 178 43.52 48.88 -5.09
CA LEU A 178 44.61 48.68 -6.05
C LEU A 178 44.72 49.83 -7.06
N GLU A 179 43.63 50.45 -7.47
CA GLU A 179 43.65 51.64 -8.36
C GLU A 179 44.16 52.90 -7.67
N ARG A 180 44.25 52.95 -6.34
CA ARG A 180 44.78 54.09 -5.58
C ARG A 180 46.30 54.06 -5.35
N LYS A 181 47.00 53.09 -5.86
CA LYS A 181 48.44 52.98 -5.85
C LYS A 181 49.06 53.37 -7.22
#